data_e7a7830c51e878be0f9c004ff58f07c2
#
_entry.id   e7a7830c51e878be0f9c004ff58f07c2
#
_cell.length_a   1.000
_cell.length_b   1.000
_cell.length_c   1.000
_cell.angle_alpha   90.00
_cell.angle_beta   90.00
_cell.angle_gamma   90.00
#
_symmetry.space_group_name_H-M   'P 1'
#
loop_
_entity.id
_entity.type
_entity.pdbx_description
1 polymer ?
#
loop_
_entity_poly.entity_id
_entity_poly.type
_entity_poly.pdbx_seq_one_letter_code
_entity_poly.pdbx_strand_id
1 'polypeptide(L)'
;MANSFGSDVLIQSPDPEEAAAFYVKHLGFEITGHGTQMMSLHGPRINLFIERGPALGPVLEVTVPDVRQAVERLVENGCEIIKDEPEFPRIYVKDPNGLIYNLTTLAEPG
;
A
#
# COMPACT_ATOMS: atom_id res chain seq x y z
N MET A 1 13.15 -10.51 -15.15
CA MET A 1 13.37 -9.69 -13.96
C MET A 1 12.25 -9.91 -12.95
N ALA A 2 12.63 -10.23 -11.77
CA ALA A 2 11.65 -10.55 -10.75
C ALA A 2 11.06 -9.30 -10.13
N ASN A 3 9.80 -9.37 -9.81
CA ASN A 3 9.15 -8.39 -8.95
C ASN A 3 9.50 -8.72 -7.50
N SER A 4 9.40 -7.76 -6.63
CA SER A 4 9.57 -8.04 -5.22
C SER A 4 8.50 -7.33 -4.43
N PHE A 5 8.23 -7.88 -3.25
CA PHE A 5 7.23 -7.31 -2.34
C PHE A 5 7.94 -6.61 -1.21
N GLY A 6 7.44 -5.42 -0.88
CA GLY A 6 7.95 -4.70 0.28
C GLY A 6 7.30 -5.21 1.56
N SER A 7 7.82 -4.73 2.67
CA SER A 7 7.27 -5.07 3.98
C SER A 7 6.19 -4.09 4.42
N ASP A 8 5.89 -3.08 3.63
CA ASP A 8 4.92 -2.06 3.98
C ASP A 8 3.56 -2.42 3.40
N VAL A 9 2.54 -2.36 4.24
CA VAL A 9 1.16 -2.63 3.84
C VAL A 9 0.35 -1.39 4.19
N LEU A 10 -0.50 -0.96 3.29
CA LEU A 10 -1.33 0.22 3.52
C LEU A 10 -2.79 -0.16 3.54
N ILE A 11 -3.53 0.44 4.45
CA ILE A 11 -4.99 0.41 4.42
C ILE A 11 -5.49 1.84 4.55
N GLN A 12 -6.71 2.05 4.12
CA GLN A 12 -7.41 3.30 4.38
C GLN A 12 -8.52 3.04 5.37
N SER A 13 -8.74 4.01 6.25
CA SER A 13 -9.78 3.93 7.26
C SER A 13 -10.35 5.32 7.49
N PRO A 14 -11.66 5.43 7.71
CA PRO A 14 -12.24 6.74 8.09
C PRO A 14 -11.69 7.25 9.40
N ASP A 15 -11.18 6.37 10.26
CA ASP A 15 -10.63 6.76 11.56
C ASP A 15 -9.31 6.02 11.79
N PRO A 16 -8.19 6.58 11.30
CA PRO A 16 -6.89 5.92 11.46
C PRO A 16 -6.47 5.71 12.91
N GLU A 17 -6.82 6.63 13.80
CA GLU A 17 -6.43 6.48 15.20
C GLU A 17 -7.13 5.33 15.86
N GLU A 18 -8.42 5.17 15.61
CA GLU A 18 -9.16 4.05 16.17
C GLU A 18 -8.65 2.73 15.58
N ALA A 19 -8.39 2.71 14.29
CA ALA A 19 -7.86 1.52 13.65
C ALA A 19 -6.50 1.14 14.24
N ALA A 20 -5.63 2.15 14.42
CA ALA A 20 -4.31 1.89 14.99
C ALA A 20 -4.43 1.32 16.40
N ALA A 21 -5.32 1.89 17.23
CA ALA A 21 -5.51 1.38 18.58
C ALA A 21 -5.96 -0.08 18.57
N PHE A 22 -6.83 -0.43 17.62
CA PHE A 22 -7.28 -1.80 17.48
C PHE A 22 -6.11 -2.75 17.18
N TYR A 23 -5.26 -2.36 16.22
CA TYR A 23 -4.15 -3.22 15.82
C TYR A 23 -3.07 -3.32 16.90
N VAL A 24 -2.85 -2.24 17.64
CA VAL A 24 -1.91 -2.30 18.78
C VAL A 24 -2.44 -3.27 19.83
N LYS A 25 -3.70 -3.12 20.17
CA LYS A 25 -4.27 -3.91 21.27
C LYS A 25 -4.41 -5.39 20.92
N HIS A 26 -4.86 -5.66 19.71
CA HIS A 26 -5.25 -7.03 19.36
C HIS A 26 -4.22 -7.78 18.52
N LEU A 27 -3.34 -7.09 17.82
CA LEU A 27 -2.37 -7.73 16.93
C LEU A 27 -0.92 -7.45 17.32
N GLY A 28 -0.69 -6.61 18.32
CA GLY A 28 0.66 -6.42 18.84
C GLY A 28 1.53 -5.46 18.06
N PHE A 29 0.96 -4.63 17.21
CA PHE A 29 1.74 -3.60 16.52
C PHE A 29 2.14 -2.51 17.49
N GLU A 30 3.20 -1.78 17.13
CA GLU A 30 3.65 -0.60 17.86
C GLU A 30 3.45 0.63 16.98
N ILE A 31 2.97 1.72 17.56
CA ILE A 31 2.81 2.97 16.82
C ILE A 31 4.19 3.61 16.69
N THR A 32 4.61 3.88 15.46
CA THR A 32 5.88 4.54 15.18
C THR A 32 5.71 5.94 14.61
N GLY A 33 4.52 6.27 14.12
CA GLY A 33 4.24 7.60 13.61
C GLY A 33 2.79 7.93 13.83
N HIS A 34 2.52 9.15 14.28
CA HIS A 34 1.18 9.60 14.58
C HIS A 34 0.90 10.90 13.83
N GLY A 35 -0.04 10.86 12.90
CA GLY A 35 -0.46 12.05 12.17
C GLY A 35 -1.95 12.05 11.94
N THR A 36 -2.49 13.19 11.56
CA THR A 36 -3.93 13.32 11.34
C THR A 36 -4.38 12.57 10.09
N GLN A 37 -3.52 12.48 9.10
CA GLN A 37 -3.86 11.81 7.84
C GLN A 37 -3.32 10.41 7.74
N MET A 38 -2.31 10.06 8.53
CA MET A 38 -1.66 8.77 8.42
C MET A 38 -1.11 8.34 9.76
N MET A 39 -1.36 7.10 10.14
CA MET A 39 -0.72 6.46 11.28
C MET A 39 0.25 5.42 10.76
N SER A 40 1.41 5.31 11.38
CA SER A 40 2.40 4.31 11.02
C SER A 40 2.59 3.35 12.17
N LEU A 41 2.54 2.06 11.89
CA LEU A 41 2.69 1.01 12.88
C LEU A 41 3.77 0.05 12.44
N HIS A 42 4.46 -0.51 13.41
CA HIS A 42 5.54 -1.46 13.17
C HIS A 42 5.18 -2.82 13.72
N GLY A 43 5.37 -3.84 12.92
CA GLY A 43 5.27 -5.23 13.35
C GLY A 43 6.55 -5.96 12.98
N PRO A 44 6.75 -7.19 13.47
CA PRO A 44 8.01 -7.90 13.22
C PRO A 44 8.30 -8.16 11.75
N ARG A 45 7.28 -8.32 10.95
CA ARG A 45 7.47 -8.68 9.54
C ARG A 45 6.90 -7.67 8.58
N ILE A 46 5.90 -6.90 9.00
CA ILE A 46 5.32 -5.88 8.14
C ILE A 46 5.16 -4.58 8.93
N ASN A 47 5.18 -3.49 8.20
CA ASN A 47 4.80 -2.20 8.72
C ASN A 47 3.42 -1.88 8.16
N LEU A 48 2.56 -1.32 8.99
CA LEU A 48 1.20 -1.04 8.59
C LEU A 48 1.00 0.47 8.58
N PHE A 49 0.56 0.98 7.45
CA PHE A 49 0.26 2.41 7.30
C PHE A 49 -1.24 2.55 7.14
N ILE A 50 -1.84 3.40 7.96
CA ILE A 50 -3.28 3.60 7.94
C ILE A 50 -3.54 5.03 7.52
N GLU A 51 -4.05 5.20 6.32
CA GLU A 51 -4.33 6.50 5.75
C GLU A 51 -5.81 6.84 5.91
N ARG A 52 -6.10 8.11 6.19
CA ARG A 52 -7.49 8.54 6.32
C ARG A 52 -8.16 8.53 4.97
N GLY A 53 -9.31 7.89 4.89
CA GLY A 53 -10.09 7.81 3.68
C GLY A 53 -11.11 6.71 3.78
N PRO A 54 -11.92 6.53 2.73
CA PRO A 54 -12.89 5.42 2.71
C PRO A 54 -12.15 4.10 2.87
N ALA A 55 -12.80 3.15 3.54
CA ALA A 55 -12.17 1.85 3.80
C ALA A 55 -11.64 1.22 2.52
N LEU A 56 -10.38 0.83 2.53
CA LEU A 56 -9.72 0.27 1.37
C LEU A 56 -8.54 -0.58 1.83
N GLY A 57 -8.29 -1.67 1.13
CA GLY A 57 -7.10 -2.46 1.37
C GLY A 57 -7.39 -3.82 1.92
N PRO A 58 -6.36 -4.55 2.27
CA PRO A 58 -4.96 -4.08 2.32
C PRO A 58 -4.37 -3.87 0.94
N VAL A 59 -3.47 -2.90 0.85
CA VAL A 59 -2.71 -2.59 -0.36
C VAL A 59 -1.27 -3.03 -0.12
N LEU A 60 -0.80 -3.95 -0.95
CA LEU A 60 0.57 -4.43 -0.86
C LEU A 60 1.47 -3.57 -1.72
N GLU A 61 2.74 -3.53 -1.37
CA GLU A 61 3.72 -2.81 -2.17
C GLU A 61 4.46 -3.80 -3.05
N VAL A 62 4.46 -3.56 -4.35
CA VAL A 62 5.16 -4.41 -5.31
C VAL A 62 6.14 -3.53 -6.09
N THR A 63 7.42 -3.88 -5.99
CA THR A 63 8.46 -3.19 -6.73
C THR A 63 8.65 -3.87 -8.07
N VAL A 64 8.58 -3.10 -9.14
CA VAL A 64 8.72 -3.62 -10.50
C VAL A 64 9.82 -2.83 -11.22
N PRO A 65 10.42 -3.41 -12.26
CA PRO A 65 11.47 -2.69 -13.01
C PRO A 65 10.95 -1.45 -13.74
N ASP A 66 9.72 -1.49 -14.22
CA ASP A 66 9.14 -0.40 -15.01
C ASP A 66 7.64 -0.37 -14.72
N VAL A 67 7.21 0.69 -14.03
CA VAL A 67 5.82 0.79 -13.60
C VAL A 67 4.87 0.86 -14.79
N ARG A 68 5.22 1.66 -15.81
CA ARG A 68 4.34 1.82 -16.96
C ARG A 68 4.11 0.50 -17.68
N GLN A 69 5.18 -0.26 -17.92
CA GLN A 69 5.06 -1.56 -18.56
C GLN A 69 4.26 -2.53 -17.71
N ALA A 70 4.50 -2.51 -16.40
CA ALA A 70 3.78 -3.40 -15.50
C ALA A 70 2.29 -3.09 -15.52
N VAL A 71 1.93 -1.81 -15.48
CA VAL A 71 0.52 -1.40 -15.52
C VAL A 71 -0.12 -1.87 -16.82
N GLU A 72 0.54 -1.64 -17.95
CA GLU A 72 -0.02 -2.04 -19.24
C GLU A 72 -0.28 -3.54 -19.28
N ARG A 73 0.71 -4.32 -18.82
CA ARG A 73 0.56 -5.77 -18.81
C ARG A 73 -0.58 -6.21 -17.90
N LEU A 74 -0.66 -5.61 -16.72
CA LEU A 74 -1.70 -5.99 -15.78
C LEU A 74 -3.09 -5.63 -16.28
N VAL A 75 -3.24 -4.45 -16.85
CA VAL A 75 -4.54 -4.03 -17.39
C VAL A 75 -4.96 -4.95 -18.53
N GLU A 76 -4.02 -5.33 -19.40
CA GLU A 76 -4.32 -6.28 -20.47
C GLU A 76 -4.79 -7.63 -19.95
N ASN A 77 -4.42 -7.94 -18.72
CA ASN A 77 -4.78 -9.23 -18.12
C ASN A 77 -5.88 -9.12 -17.07
N GLY A 78 -6.65 -8.04 -17.12
CA GLY A 78 -7.87 -7.93 -16.33
C GLY A 78 -7.77 -7.12 -15.06
N CYS A 79 -6.63 -6.48 -14.83
CA CYS A 79 -6.50 -5.60 -13.66
C CYS A 79 -7.15 -4.26 -13.91
N GLU A 80 -7.58 -3.63 -12.85
CA GLU A 80 -8.25 -2.34 -12.88
C GLU A 80 -7.40 -1.33 -12.12
N ILE A 81 -7.19 -0.16 -12.71
CA ILE A 81 -6.51 0.93 -11.99
C ILE A 81 -7.53 1.60 -11.11
N ILE A 82 -7.31 1.57 -9.80
CA ILE A 82 -8.25 2.17 -8.86
C ILE A 82 -7.76 3.49 -8.28
N LYS A 83 -6.49 3.81 -8.44
CA LYS A 83 -5.95 5.10 -8.02
C LYS A 83 -4.70 5.38 -8.82
N ASP A 84 -4.61 6.59 -9.37
CA ASP A 84 -3.44 7.00 -10.13
C ASP A 84 -3.16 8.45 -9.76
N GLU A 85 -2.13 8.66 -8.95
CA GLU A 85 -1.74 9.99 -8.47
C GLU A 85 -0.30 10.24 -8.87
N PRO A 86 -0.07 10.77 -10.09
CA PRO A 86 1.31 10.97 -10.57
C PRO A 86 2.14 11.87 -9.68
N GLU A 87 1.53 12.79 -8.97
CA GLU A 87 2.24 13.73 -8.10
C GLU A 87 2.88 13.04 -6.91
N PHE A 88 2.34 11.91 -6.51
CA PHE A 88 2.83 11.14 -5.39
C PHE A 88 3.33 9.78 -5.85
N PRO A 89 3.88 9.63 -7.03
CA PRO A 89 4.08 8.38 -7.78
C PRO A 89 3.36 7.18 -7.15
N ARG A 90 2.06 7.26 -7.13
CA ARG A 90 1.21 6.26 -6.49
C ARG A 90 0.23 5.72 -7.52
N ILE A 91 0.27 4.40 -7.74
CA ILE A 91 -0.71 3.77 -8.61
C ILE A 91 -1.16 2.47 -7.99
N TYR A 92 -2.44 2.38 -7.69
CA TYR A 92 -3.04 1.18 -7.10
C TYR A 92 -3.79 0.44 -8.19
N VAL A 93 -3.52 -0.85 -8.30
CA VAL A 93 -4.26 -1.73 -9.20
C VAL A 93 -4.92 -2.82 -8.39
N LYS A 94 -6.09 -3.23 -8.85
CA LYS A 94 -6.83 -4.33 -8.27
C LYS A 94 -6.88 -5.43 -9.31
N ASP A 95 -6.40 -6.62 -8.95
CA ASP A 95 -6.37 -7.71 -9.91
C ASP A 95 -7.71 -8.46 -9.93
N PRO A 96 -7.90 -9.36 -10.89
CA PRO A 96 -9.17 -10.08 -11.00
C PRO A 96 -9.53 -10.92 -9.79
N ASN A 97 -8.57 -11.20 -8.94
CA ASN A 97 -8.80 -12.01 -7.75
C ASN A 97 -9.06 -11.16 -6.50
N GLY A 98 -9.00 -9.83 -6.64
CA GLY A 98 -9.31 -8.93 -5.55
C GLY A 98 -8.14 -8.37 -4.79
N LEU A 99 -6.92 -8.79 -5.14
CA LEU A 99 -5.74 -8.24 -4.46
C LEU A 99 -5.43 -6.85 -4.98
N ILE A 100 -5.12 -5.94 -4.08
CA ILE A 100 -4.78 -4.56 -4.41
C ILE A 100 -3.32 -4.33 -4.11
N TYR A 101 -2.60 -3.70 -5.04
CA TYR A 101 -1.20 -3.37 -4.79
C TYR A 101 -0.82 -2.05 -5.44
N ASN A 102 0.18 -1.43 -4.83
CA ASN A 102 0.80 -0.22 -5.33
C ASN A 102 2.07 -0.63 -6.08
N LEU A 103 2.20 -0.18 -7.31
CA LEU A 103 3.37 -0.49 -8.12
C LEU A 103 4.38 0.64 -8.00
N THR A 104 5.62 0.28 -7.74
CA THR A 104 6.69 1.25 -7.57
C THR A 104 7.98 0.67 -8.16
N THR A 105 8.94 1.54 -8.42
CA THR A 105 10.27 1.08 -8.79
C THR A 105 11.20 1.35 -7.63
N LEU A 106 12.35 0.69 -7.64
CA LEU A 106 13.39 1.01 -6.66
C LEU A 106 13.79 2.46 -6.86
N ALA A 107 13.89 3.17 -5.74
CA ALA A 107 14.30 4.56 -5.80
C ALA A 107 15.71 4.64 -6.35
N GLU A 108 15.91 5.56 -7.28
CA GLU A 108 17.23 5.78 -7.82
C GLU A 108 18.09 6.48 -6.79
N PRO A 109 19.29 5.98 -6.57
CA PRO A 109 20.17 6.67 -5.63
C PRO A 109 20.62 7.97 -6.29
N GLY A 110 20.17 9.01 -5.75
CA GLY A 110 20.62 10.33 -6.09
C GLY A 110 20.56 10.79 -7.52
#